data_5161002f3a88046133a83f39c2975a5a
#
_entry.id   5161002f3a88046133a83f39c2975a5a
#
_cell.length_a   1.000
_cell.length_b   1.000
_cell.length_c   1.000
_cell.angle_alpha   90.00
_cell.angle_beta   90.00
_cell.angle_gamma   90.00
#
_symmetry.space_group_name_H-M   'P 1'
#
loop_
_entity.id
_entity.type
_entity.pdbx_description
1 polymer ?
#
loop_
_entity_poly.entity_id
_entity_poly.type
_entity_poly.pdbx_seq_one_letter_code
_entity_poly.pdbx_strand_id
1 'polypeptide(L)'
;MSTLELTIQATIAMVLLVDPFIRGVFFRVLTDNEPERRREYVGRIMVVIAITLGGAALIGKPVLDGVGIDLSAFGFAGGLVLLLMGFEMLFGGEPTRAQGGAAAHEEPAPRSAEDSIVVPYAIPFMAGPGAITTVIGIASTGRGWSGTVAALIAVAITVALIPVGHLLLVNKLRMSAQTIAIVTRFGGLIVATIGIQLMLNGIRTYFGLG
;
A
#
# COMPACT_ATOMS: atom_id res chain seq x y z
N MET A 1 0.90 -12.01 -23.25
CA MET A 1 -0.18 -11.20 -22.66
C MET A 1 -0.33 -9.93 -23.48
N SER A 2 -1.55 -9.53 -23.79
CA SER A 2 -1.82 -8.22 -24.40
C SER A 2 -1.58 -7.11 -23.34
N THR A 3 -1.29 -5.89 -23.80
CA THR A 3 -1.13 -4.74 -22.89
C THR A 3 -2.40 -4.50 -22.06
N LEU A 4 -3.57 -4.79 -22.62
CA LEU A 4 -4.85 -4.67 -21.94
C LEU A 4 -4.97 -5.68 -20.78
N GLU A 5 -4.66 -6.95 -21.00
CA GLU A 5 -4.68 -7.98 -19.94
C GLU A 5 -3.72 -7.62 -18.81
N LEU A 6 -2.51 -7.18 -19.15
CA LEU A 6 -1.52 -6.74 -18.18
C LEU A 6 -2.04 -5.54 -17.37
N THR A 7 -2.67 -4.57 -18.03
CA THR A 7 -3.23 -3.38 -17.35
C THR A 7 -4.37 -3.76 -16.41
N ILE A 8 -5.26 -4.67 -16.80
CA ILE A 8 -6.36 -5.14 -15.95
C ILE A 8 -5.80 -5.85 -14.70
N GLN A 9 -4.87 -6.79 -14.89
CA GLN A 9 -4.24 -7.51 -13.77
C GLN A 9 -3.48 -6.57 -12.85
N ALA A 10 -2.71 -5.63 -13.42
CA ALA A 10 -2.00 -4.60 -12.69
C ALA A 10 -2.97 -3.75 -11.84
N THR A 11 -4.07 -3.31 -12.43
CA THR A 11 -5.07 -2.49 -11.74
C THR A 11 -5.70 -3.25 -10.58
N ILE A 12 -6.10 -4.50 -10.78
CA ILE A 12 -6.67 -5.34 -9.71
C ILE A 12 -5.65 -5.51 -8.58
N ALA A 13 -4.40 -5.87 -8.91
CA ALA A 13 -3.33 -6.04 -7.92
C ALA A 13 -3.07 -4.76 -7.13
N MET A 14 -2.96 -3.61 -7.81
CA MET A 14 -2.69 -2.32 -7.16
C MET A 14 -3.87 -1.87 -6.29
N VAL A 15 -5.11 -2.03 -6.74
CA VAL A 15 -6.30 -1.70 -5.94
C VAL A 15 -6.40 -2.57 -4.69
N LEU A 16 -6.07 -3.87 -4.79
CA LEU A 16 -6.07 -4.77 -3.64
C LEU A 16 -4.94 -4.45 -2.65
N LEU A 17 -3.75 -4.08 -3.14
CA LEU A 17 -2.60 -3.77 -2.28
C LEU A 17 -2.69 -2.40 -1.61
N VAL A 18 -3.08 -1.38 -2.35
CA VAL A 18 -3.27 -0.02 -1.82
C VAL A 18 -4.55 0.06 -1.01
N ASP A 19 -5.55 -0.75 -1.35
CA ASP A 19 -6.85 -0.91 -0.68
C ASP A 19 -7.48 0.41 -0.19
N PRO A 20 -7.94 1.26 -1.10
CA PRO A 20 -8.49 2.56 -0.73
C PRO A 20 -9.77 2.49 0.11
N PHE A 21 -10.43 1.33 0.14
CA PHE A 21 -11.73 1.16 0.81
C PHE A 21 -11.57 0.83 2.31
N ILE A 22 -10.84 -0.25 2.64
CA ILE A 22 -10.59 -0.64 4.05
C ILE A 22 -9.75 0.43 4.73
N ARG A 23 -8.71 0.93 4.05
CA ARG A 23 -7.86 2.00 4.59
C ARG A 23 -8.60 3.32 4.76
N GLY A 24 -9.64 3.58 3.95
CA GLY A 24 -10.55 4.70 4.17
C GLY A 24 -11.23 4.67 5.53
N VAL A 25 -11.50 3.49 6.09
CA VAL A 25 -12.03 3.36 7.46
C VAL A 25 -11.02 3.84 8.50
N PHE A 26 -9.74 3.48 8.34
CA PHE A 26 -8.66 3.97 9.22
C PHE A 26 -8.46 5.47 9.07
N PHE A 27 -8.51 5.99 7.85
CA PHE A 27 -8.45 7.41 7.59
C PHE A 27 -9.52 8.19 8.36
N ARG A 28 -10.73 7.65 8.44
CA ARG A 28 -11.79 8.27 9.21
C ARG A 28 -11.44 8.37 10.70
N VAL A 29 -10.90 7.31 11.28
CA VAL A 29 -10.50 7.29 12.69
C VAL A 29 -9.38 8.31 12.94
N LEU A 30 -8.38 8.37 12.07
CA LEU A 30 -7.29 9.33 12.17
C LEU A 30 -7.75 10.80 12.06
N THR A 31 -8.81 11.05 11.28
CA THR A 31 -9.30 12.41 10.99
C THR A 31 -10.62 12.72 11.69
N ASP A 32 -10.98 11.99 12.75
CA ASP A 32 -12.25 12.17 13.46
C ASP A 32 -12.32 13.54 14.14
N ASN A 33 -11.20 14.05 14.63
CA ASN A 33 -11.08 15.37 15.25
C ASN A 33 -11.03 16.54 14.23
N GLU A 34 -10.79 16.26 12.95
CA GLU A 34 -10.63 17.29 11.90
C GLU A 34 -11.41 16.94 10.62
N PRO A 35 -12.74 16.75 10.69
CA PRO A 35 -13.53 16.28 9.55
C PRO A 35 -13.56 17.26 8.38
N GLU A 36 -13.38 18.56 8.65
CA GLU A 36 -13.39 19.63 7.63
C GLU A 36 -12.16 19.58 6.71
N ARG A 37 -11.02 19.12 7.24
CA ARG A 37 -9.74 19.01 6.51
C ARG A 37 -9.58 17.71 5.72
N ARG A 38 -10.53 16.78 5.79
CA ARG A 38 -10.45 15.46 5.12
C ARG A 38 -10.18 15.56 3.63
N ARG A 39 -10.74 16.56 2.94
CA ARG A 39 -10.50 16.75 1.50
C ARG A 39 -9.06 17.14 1.20
N GLU A 40 -8.48 18.01 2.01
CA GLU A 40 -7.08 18.39 1.92
C GLU A 40 -6.16 17.19 2.14
N TYR A 41 -6.45 16.42 3.18
CA TYR A 41 -5.70 15.23 3.53
C TYR A 41 -5.75 14.15 2.44
N VAL A 42 -6.92 13.91 1.85
CA VAL A 42 -7.06 12.99 0.71
C VAL A 42 -6.24 13.48 -0.49
N GLY A 43 -6.23 14.77 -0.79
CA GLY A 43 -5.39 15.34 -1.83
C GLY A 43 -3.89 15.09 -1.58
N ARG A 44 -3.41 15.27 -0.35
CA ARG A 44 -2.02 14.98 0.04
C ARG A 44 -1.68 13.50 -0.12
N ILE A 45 -2.57 12.59 0.34
CA ILE A 45 -2.41 11.14 0.18
C ILE A 45 -2.30 10.78 -1.31
N MET A 46 -3.19 11.31 -2.15
CA MET A 46 -3.15 11.04 -3.59
C MET A 46 -1.82 11.46 -4.22
N VAL A 47 -1.32 12.65 -3.88
CA VAL A 47 -0.04 13.15 -4.40
C VAL A 47 1.12 12.27 -3.94
N VAL A 48 1.19 11.95 -2.66
CA VAL A 48 2.25 11.10 -2.10
C VAL A 48 2.25 9.71 -2.75
N ILE A 49 1.08 9.07 -2.87
CA ILE A 49 0.97 7.75 -3.48
C ILE A 49 1.30 7.81 -4.98
N ALA A 50 0.81 8.83 -5.70
CA ALA A 50 1.11 8.99 -7.11
C ALA A 50 2.61 9.16 -7.36
N ILE A 51 3.29 9.99 -6.55
CA ILE A 51 4.75 10.20 -6.66
C ILE A 51 5.50 8.92 -6.30
N THR A 52 5.15 8.28 -5.19
CA THR A 52 5.87 7.09 -4.71
C THR A 52 5.71 5.92 -5.67
N LEU A 53 4.48 5.55 -6.02
CA LEU A 53 4.23 4.40 -6.90
C LEU A 53 4.51 4.72 -8.36
N GLY A 54 4.21 5.94 -8.83
CA GLY A 54 4.55 6.38 -10.17
C GLY A 54 6.07 6.47 -10.37
N GLY A 55 6.79 7.02 -9.39
CA GLY A 55 8.25 7.02 -9.38
C GLY A 55 8.82 5.60 -9.38
N ALA A 56 8.30 4.71 -8.54
CA ALA A 56 8.70 3.31 -8.52
C ALA A 56 8.44 2.60 -9.87
N ALA A 57 7.34 2.91 -10.56
CA ALA A 57 7.06 2.38 -11.89
C ALA A 57 8.09 2.84 -12.95
N LEU A 58 8.56 4.07 -12.83
CA LEU A 58 9.46 4.67 -13.82
C LEU A 58 10.94 4.31 -13.61
N ILE A 59 11.39 4.40 -12.35
CA ILE A 59 12.81 4.30 -12.01
C ILE A 59 13.13 3.19 -11.00
N GLY A 60 12.12 2.46 -10.51
CA GLY A 60 12.31 1.49 -9.44
C GLY A 60 13.28 0.37 -9.82
N LYS A 61 13.14 -0.22 -11.02
CA LYS A 61 14.05 -1.27 -11.46
C LYS A 61 15.49 -0.75 -11.66
N PRO A 62 15.75 0.34 -12.39
CA PRO A 62 17.09 0.91 -12.47
C PRO A 62 17.74 1.22 -11.12
N VAL A 63 16.95 1.70 -10.15
CA VAL A 63 17.46 1.96 -8.80
C VAL A 63 17.85 0.66 -8.10
N LEU A 64 17.01 -0.37 -8.12
CA LEU A 64 17.33 -1.67 -7.53
C LEU A 64 18.58 -2.30 -8.17
N ASP A 65 18.64 -2.29 -9.48
CA ASP A 65 19.79 -2.80 -10.24
C ASP A 65 21.07 -2.01 -9.90
N GLY A 66 20.97 -0.69 -9.74
CA GLY A 66 22.10 0.20 -9.40
C GLY A 66 22.68 -0.03 -8.01
N VAL A 67 21.85 -0.49 -7.04
CA VAL A 67 22.31 -0.85 -5.69
C VAL A 67 22.56 -2.35 -5.54
N GLY A 68 22.42 -3.12 -6.61
CA GLY A 68 22.65 -4.57 -6.61
C GLY A 68 21.58 -5.38 -5.85
N ILE A 69 20.36 -4.85 -5.73
CA ILE A 69 19.25 -5.54 -5.07
C ILE A 69 18.40 -6.25 -6.12
N ASP A 70 18.27 -7.56 -5.97
CA ASP A 70 17.37 -8.34 -6.81
C ASP A 70 15.90 -8.05 -6.48
N LEU A 71 15.07 -7.90 -7.53
CA LEU A 71 13.64 -7.60 -7.38
C LEU A 71 12.89 -8.70 -6.59
N SER A 72 13.31 -9.95 -6.71
CA SER A 72 12.71 -11.07 -5.97
C SER A 72 13.04 -11.01 -4.48
N ALA A 73 14.28 -10.63 -4.13
CA ALA A 73 14.68 -10.40 -2.74
C ALA A 73 13.94 -9.19 -2.14
N PHE A 74 13.80 -8.10 -2.91
CA PHE A 74 13.01 -6.94 -2.51
C PHE A 74 11.52 -7.30 -2.33
N GLY A 75 10.99 -8.17 -3.21
CA GLY A 75 9.64 -8.73 -3.09
C GLY A 75 9.43 -9.56 -1.83
N PHE A 76 10.39 -10.40 -1.50
CA PHE A 76 10.36 -11.19 -0.27
C PHE A 76 10.33 -10.28 0.98
N ALA A 77 11.21 -9.29 1.03
CA ALA A 77 11.26 -8.31 2.13
C ALA A 77 9.95 -7.51 2.24
N GLY A 78 9.41 -7.05 1.11
CA GLY A 78 8.11 -6.37 1.07
C GLY A 78 6.96 -7.25 1.53
N GLY A 79 6.98 -8.54 1.16
CA GLY A 79 6.01 -9.53 1.63
C GLY A 79 6.08 -9.76 3.14
N LEU A 80 7.28 -9.81 3.71
CA LEU A 80 7.48 -9.93 5.17
C LEU A 80 6.88 -8.72 5.91
N VAL A 81 7.11 -7.50 5.43
CA VAL A 81 6.52 -6.30 6.03
C VAL A 81 4.99 -6.35 5.97
N LEU A 82 4.41 -6.75 4.83
CA LEU A 82 2.95 -6.91 4.72
C LEU A 82 2.41 -7.99 5.64
N LEU A 83 3.12 -9.10 5.82
CA LEU A 83 2.74 -10.17 6.74
C LEU A 83 2.67 -9.66 8.18
N LEU A 84 3.70 -8.94 8.63
CA LEU A 84 3.73 -8.34 9.96
C LEU A 84 2.60 -7.32 10.17
N MET A 85 2.37 -6.43 9.19
CA MET A 85 1.26 -5.48 9.23
C MET A 85 -0.10 -6.19 9.27
N GLY A 86 -0.27 -7.25 8.48
CA GLY A 86 -1.49 -8.07 8.49
C GLY A 86 -1.74 -8.74 9.85
N PHE A 87 -0.71 -9.23 10.51
CA PHE A 87 -0.80 -9.79 11.85
C PHE A 87 -1.19 -8.74 12.90
N GLU A 88 -0.63 -7.55 12.85
CA GLU A 88 -1.03 -6.46 13.75
C GLU A 88 -2.52 -6.12 13.60
N MET A 89 -3.01 -6.01 12.37
CA MET A 89 -4.44 -5.78 12.10
C MET A 89 -5.32 -6.95 12.60
N LEU A 90 -4.84 -8.19 12.47
CA LEU A 90 -5.58 -9.40 12.81
C LEU A 90 -5.70 -9.58 14.33
N PHE A 91 -4.62 -9.37 15.07
CA PHE A 91 -4.55 -9.62 16.50
C PHE A 91 -4.90 -8.41 17.37
N GLY A 92 -5.19 -7.26 16.76
CA GLY A 92 -5.68 -6.08 17.46
C GLY A 92 -4.58 -5.32 18.24
N GLY A 93 -3.32 -5.45 17.80
CA GLY A 93 -2.26 -4.53 18.24
C GLY A 93 -2.61 -3.11 17.79
N GLU A 94 -2.41 -2.12 18.65
CA GLU A 94 -2.55 -0.73 18.22
C GLU A 94 -1.67 -0.50 16.99
N PRO A 95 -2.19 0.13 15.91
CA PRO A 95 -1.47 0.28 14.63
C PRO A 95 -0.15 1.10 14.72
N THR A 96 0.27 1.43 15.93
CA THR A 96 1.25 2.48 16.19
C THR A 96 2.69 2.00 16.38
N ARG A 97 2.96 0.70 16.53
CA ARG A 97 4.31 0.25 16.96
C ARG A 97 5.21 -0.38 15.90
N ALA A 98 4.70 -0.96 14.82
CA ALA A 98 5.56 -1.61 13.82
C ALA A 98 5.92 -0.74 12.61
N GLN A 99 5.41 0.47 12.54
CA GLN A 99 5.69 1.39 11.41
C GLN A 99 6.89 2.32 11.64
N GLY A 100 7.49 2.27 12.82
CA GLY A 100 8.73 2.98 13.13
C GLY A 100 9.88 1.99 13.26
N GLY A 101 10.61 1.74 12.19
CA GLY A 101 11.88 1.02 12.26
C GLY A 101 12.79 1.67 13.29
N ALA A 102 13.26 0.88 14.24
CA ALA A 102 14.44 1.05 15.08
C ALA A 102 14.83 2.50 15.50
N ALA A 103 13.95 3.19 16.24
CA ALA A 103 14.37 4.29 17.12
C ALA A 103 13.28 4.52 18.18
N ALA A 104 13.10 3.57 19.09
CA ALA A 104 12.27 3.73 20.27
C ALA A 104 13.12 4.30 21.40
N HIS A 105 13.27 5.61 21.44
CA HIS A 105 13.56 6.36 22.66
C HIS A 105 12.93 7.74 22.52
N GLU A 106 11.93 7.98 23.35
CA GLU A 106 11.12 9.17 23.63
C GLU A 106 9.66 8.97 23.21
N GLU A 107 8.76 9.12 24.19
CA GLU A 107 7.31 9.24 23.94
C GLU A 107 7.09 10.45 23.01
N PRO A 108 6.62 10.24 21.78
CA PRO A 108 6.31 11.38 20.93
C PRO A 108 5.04 12.05 21.48
N ALA A 109 5.10 13.36 21.64
CA ALA A 109 3.93 14.19 21.84
C ALA A 109 2.81 13.80 20.84
N PRO A 110 1.52 13.99 21.17
CA PRO A 110 0.41 13.63 20.28
C PRO A 110 0.63 14.30 18.93
N ARG A 111 0.97 13.47 17.92
CA ARG A 111 1.18 13.93 16.55
C ARG A 111 -0.16 14.45 16.03
N SER A 112 -0.14 15.60 15.39
CA SER A 112 -1.32 16.10 14.70
C SER A 112 -1.76 15.11 13.64
N ALA A 113 -3.06 15.10 13.28
CA ALA A 113 -3.55 14.28 12.17
C ALA A 113 -2.75 14.56 10.88
N GLU A 114 -2.30 15.80 10.71
CA GLU A 114 -1.48 16.25 9.59
C GLU A 114 -0.15 15.48 9.47
N ASP A 115 0.58 15.30 10.56
CA ASP A 115 1.84 14.57 10.57
C ASP A 115 1.63 13.06 10.32
N SER A 116 0.52 12.52 10.81
CA SER A 116 0.20 11.10 10.70
C SER A 116 -0.29 10.69 9.30
N ILE A 117 -0.75 11.63 8.48
CA ILE A 117 -1.32 11.35 7.15
C ILE A 117 -0.27 11.03 6.10
N VAL A 118 0.88 11.66 6.15
CA VAL A 118 1.98 11.35 5.23
C VAL A 118 2.78 10.15 5.76
N VAL A 119 3.19 10.20 7.02
CA VAL A 119 3.92 9.12 7.72
C VAL A 119 3.25 8.91 9.07
N PRO A 120 2.73 7.72 9.36
CA PRO A 120 2.89 6.46 8.63
C PRO A 120 1.77 6.11 7.62
N TYR A 121 0.73 6.94 7.45
CA TYR A 121 -0.47 6.50 6.73
C TYR A 121 -0.26 6.35 5.21
N ALA A 122 0.20 7.39 4.50
CA ALA A 122 0.44 7.27 3.06
C ALA A 122 1.67 6.37 2.78
N ILE A 123 2.74 6.54 3.56
CA ILE A 123 3.95 5.74 3.50
C ILE A 123 4.30 5.31 4.94
N PRO A 124 4.46 4.00 5.23
CA PRO A 124 4.41 2.84 4.33
C PRO A 124 3.04 2.16 4.24
N PHE A 125 1.99 2.65 4.94
CA PHE A 125 0.75 1.89 5.09
C PHE A 125 -0.02 1.73 3.77
N MET A 126 -0.16 2.78 2.92
CA MET A 126 -0.81 2.65 1.60
C MET A 126 0.19 2.33 0.49
N ALA A 127 1.27 3.10 0.36
CA ALA A 127 2.34 2.85 -0.61
C ALA A 127 3.50 2.10 0.07
N GLY A 128 3.21 0.92 0.60
CA GLY A 128 4.19 0.09 1.29
C GLY A 128 5.12 -0.70 0.35
N PRO A 129 6.13 -1.39 0.92
CA PRO A 129 7.10 -2.17 0.16
C PRO A 129 6.46 -3.17 -0.80
N GLY A 130 5.33 -3.80 -0.40
CA GLY A 130 4.60 -4.73 -1.26
C GLY A 130 3.99 -4.06 -2.51
N ALA A 131 3.39 -2.87 -2.35
CA ALA A 131 2.85 -2.12 -3.48
C ALA A 131 3.98 -1.62 -4.40
N ILE A 132 5.10 -1.15 -3.82
CA ILE A 132 6.29 -0.71 -4.56
C ILE A 132 6.88 -1.87 -5.36
N THR A 133 7.10 -3.02 -4.75
CA THR A 133 7.62 -4.21 -5.43
C THR A 133 6.71 -4.66 -6.56
N THR A 134 5.41 -4.69 -6.32
CA THR A 134 4.43 -5.10 -7.32
C THR A 134 4.43 -4.15 -8.52
N VAL A 135 4.45 -2.84 -8.28
CA VAL A 135 4.47 -1.86 -9.37
C VAL A 135 5.77 -1.93 -10.17
N ILE A 136 6.93 -2.13 -9.52
CA ILE A 136 8.22 -2.34 -10.20
C ILE A 136 8.17 -3.63 -11.02
N GLY A 137 7.64 -4.73 -10.44
CA GLY A 137 7.48 -6.00 -11.14
C GLY A 137 6.63 -5.87 -12.39
N ILE A 138 5.46 -5.23 -12.29
CA ILE A 138 4.59 -4.96 -13.43
C ILE A 138 5.31 -4.10 -14.48
N ALA A 139 5.95 -3.01 -14.07
CA ALA A 139 6.68 -2.13 -14.97
C ALA A 139 7.83 -2.85 -15.71
N SER A 140 8.41 -3.86 -15.08
CA SER A 140 9.49 -4.68 -15.65
C SER A 140 8.97 -5.82 -16.54
N THR A 141 7.65 -6.03 -16.61
CA THR A 141 7.00 -7.08 -17.41
C THR A 141 6.67 -6.54 -18.80
N GLY A 142 6.78 -7.38 -19.81
CA GLY A 142 6.42 -7.01 -21.18
C GLY A 142 7.61 -6.52 -22.03
N ARG A 143 7.30 -6.15 -23.28
CA ARG A 143 8.29 -5.66 -24.25
C ARG A 143 8.27 -4.14 -24.30
N GLY A 144 9.44 -3.52 -24.19
CA GLY A 144 9.58 -2.06 -24.25
C GLY A 144 8.82 -1.38 -23.09
N TRP A 145 8.01 -0.38 -23.41
CA TRP A 145 7.31 0.44 -22.43
C TRP A 145 5.95 -0.10 -21.98
N SER A 146 5.49 -1.26 -22.51
CA SER A 146 4.14 -1.78 -22.24
C SER A 146 3.88 -2.05 -20.76
N GLY A 147 4.85 -2.61 -20.04
CA GLY A 147 4.76 -2.85 -18.59
C GLY A 147 4.69 -1.56 -17.78
N THR A 148 5.55 -0.60 -18.10
CA THR A 148 5.57 0.71 -17.43
C THR A 148 4.26 1.47 -17.64
N VAL A 149 3.73 1.46 -18.88
CA VAL A 149 2.43 2.09 -19.19
C VAL A 149 1.29 1.40 -18.42
N ALA A 150 1.27 0.08 -18.38
CA ALA A 150 0.27 -0.68 -17.62
C ALA A 150 0.35 -0.35 -16.12
N ALA A 151 1.56 -0.27 -15.55
CA ALA A 151 1.80 0.10 -14.17
C ALA A 151 1.30 1.53 -13.87
N LEU A 152 1.64 2.50 -14.71
CA LEU A 152 1.23 3.89 -14.54
C LEU A 152 -0.30 4.05 -14.63
N ILE A 153 -0.96 3.37 -15.57
CA ILE A 153 -2.42 3.36 -15.66
C ILE A 153 -3.05 2.74 -14.40
N ALA A 154 -2.50 1.62 -13.93
CA ALA A 154 -2.97 0.97 -12.71
C ALA A 154 -2.81 1.89 -11.48
N VAL A 155 -1.68 2.58 -11.34
CA VAL A 155 -1.45 3.58 -10.29
C VAL A 155 -2.45 4.72 -10.41
N ALA A 156 -2.64 5.28 -11.60
CA ALA A 156 -3.58 6.39 -11.82
C ALA A 156 -5.02 6.02 -11.44
N ILE A 157 -5.49 4.84 -11.85
CA ILE A 157 -6.82 4.32 -11.48
C ILE A 157 -6.91 4.13 -9.96
N THR A 158 -5.90 3.53 -9.34
CA THR A 158 -5.87 3.31 -7.89
C THR A 158 -5.91 4.61 -7.12
N VAL A 159 -5.12 5.61 -7.53
CA VAL A 159 -5.12 6.96 -6.93
C VAL A 159 -6.47 7.63 -7.11
N ALA A 160 -7.12 7.49 -8.26
CA ALA A 160 -8.46 8.04 -8.52
C ALA A 160 -9.55 7.39 -7.65
N LEU A 161 -9.35 6.16 -7.18
CA LEU A 161 -10.27 5.47 -6.28
C LEU A 161 -10.12 5.90 -4.81
N ILE A 162 -9.02 6.56 -4.42
CA ILE A 162 -8.79 7.00 -3.03
C ILE A 162 -9.91 7.93 -2.54
N PRO A 163 -10.31 9.00 -3.26
CA PRO A 163 -11.41 9.85 -2.80
C PRO A 163 -12.74 9.10 -2.64
N VAL A 164 -12.97 8.10 -3.49
CA VAL A 164 -14.19 7.28 -3.42
C VAL A 164 -14.22 6.49 -2.10
N GLY A 165 -13.13 5.81 -1.76
CA GLY A 165 -13.02 5.08 -0.49
C GLY A 165 -13.04 6.00 0.73
N HIS A 166 -12.25 7.06 0.71
CA HIS A 166 -11.99 7.91 1.87
C HIS A 166 -13.07 8.96 2.15
N LEU A 167 -13.71 9.51 1.12
CA LEU A 167 -14.71 10.56 1.28
C LEU A 167 -16.14 10.07 1.08
N LEU A 168 -16.41 9.27 0.04
CA LEU A 168 -17.78 8.89 -0.28
C LEU A 168 -18.26 7.70 0.55
N LEU A 169 -17.48 6.64 0.60
CA LEU A 169 -17.89 5.41 1.29
C LEU A 169 -17.89 5.62 2.81
N VAL A 170 -16.80 6.16 3.33
CA VAL A 170 -16.58 6.31 4.77
C VAL A 170 -17.52 7.33 5.41
N ASN A 171 -17.89 8.42 4.70
CA ASN A 171 -18.85 9.38 5.22
C ASN A 171 -20.29 8.86 5.24
N LYS A 172 -20.65 7.90 4.36
CA LYS A 172 -21.98 7.29 4.30
C LYS A 172 -22.15 6.12 5.26
N LEU A 173 -21.07 5.43 5.61
CA LEU A 173 -21.12 4.27 6.49
C LEU A 173 -20.95 4.70 7.95
N ARG A 174 -22.06 4.75 8.69
CA ARG A 174 -22.03 4.78 10.17
C ARG A 174 -21.68 3.39 10.66
N MET A 175 -20.39 3.12 10.83
CA MET A 175 -19.91 1.82 11.30
C MET A 175 -19.76 1.83 12.82
N SER A 176 -20.25 0.80 13.48
CA SER A 176 -20.00 0.59 14.92
C SER A 176 -18.55 0.20 15.16
N ALA A 177 -18.03 0.42 16.36
CA ALA A 177 -16.69 0.00 16.75
C ALA A 177 -16.45 -1.51 16.50
N GLN A 178 -17.48 -2.34 16.75
CA GLN A 178 -17.42 -3.77 16.45
C GLN A 178 -17.27 -4.06 14.95
N THR A 179 -18.02 -3.36 14.10
CA THR A 179 -17.93 -3.52 12.64
C THR A 179 -16.55 -3.09 12.15
N ILE A 180 -16.00 -1.99 12.66
CA ILE A 180 -14.64 -1.55 12.35
C ILE A 180 -13.63 -2.62 12.74
N ALA A 181 -13.72 -3.17 13.96
CA ALA A 181 -12.82 -4.23 14.43
C ALA A 181 -12.89 -5.50 13.55
N ILE A 182 -14.09 -5.92 13.14
CA ILE A 182 -14.26 -7.07 12.24
C ILE A 182 -13.63 -6.79 10.88
N VAL A 183 -13.95 -5.66 10.25
CA VAL A 183 -13.42 -5.27 8.94
C VAL A 183 -11.89 -5.18 8.99
N THR A 184 -11.33 -4.61 10.07
CA THR A 184 -9.88 -4.53 10.27
C THR A 184 -9.24 -5.90 10.33
N ARG A 185 -9.81 -6.84 11.09
CA ARG A 185 -9.27 -8.21 11.22
C ARG A 185 -9.32 -8.96 9.89
N PHE A 186 -10.45 -8.91 9.17
CA PHE A 186 -10.55 -9.51 7.85
C PHE A 186 -9.58 -8.86 6.84
N GLY A 187 -9.46 -7.53 6.87
CA GLY A 187 -8.45 -6.80 6.07
C GLY A 187 -7.03 -7.27 6.41
N GLY A 188 -6.72 -7.43 7.70
CA GLY A 188 -5.44 -7.96 8.16
C GLY A 188 -5.13 -9.36 7.62
N LEU A 189 -6.13 -10.27 7.59
CA LEU A 189 -5.97 -11.60 7.01
C LEU A 189 -5.64 -11.51 5.50
N ILE A 190 -6.32 -10.65 4.75
CA ILE A 190 -6.06 -10.46 3.32
C ILE A 190 -4.65 -9.90 3.11
N VAL A 191 -4.26 -8.87 3.87
CA VAL A 191 -2.91 -8.26 3.79
C VAL A 191 -1.82 -9.27 4.13
N ALA A 192 -2.00 -10.07 5.19
CA ALA A 192 -1.07 -11.14 5.56
C ALA A 192 -0.94 -12.19 4.45
N THR A 193 -2.06 -12.59 3.84
CA THR A 193 -2.08 -13.57 2.73
C THR A 193 -1.34 -13.03 1.50
N ILE A 194 -1.53 -11.76 1.15
CA ILE A 194 -0.77 -11.10 0.07
C ILE A 194 0.72 -11.06 0.41
N GLY A 195 1.06 -10.76 1.67
CA GLY A 195 2.45 -10.79 2.16
C GLY A 195 3.10 -12.16 1.95
N ILE A 196 2.44 -13.24 2.38
CA ILE A 196 2.89 -14.61 2.17
C ILE A 196 3.05 -14.91 0.67
N GLN A 197 2.08 -14.52 -0.15
CA GLN A 197 2.13 -14.74 -1.60
C GLN A 197 3.35 -14.04 -2.24
N LEU A 198 3.66 -12.80 -1.84
CA LEU A 198 4.85 -12.09 -2.32
C LEU A 198 6.14 -12.76 -1.87
N MET A 199 6.21 -13.24 -0.62
CA MET A 199 7.38 -14.00 -0.12
C MET A 199 7.59 -15.27 -0.92
N LEU A 200 6.54 -16.07 -1.13
CA LEU A 200 6.61 -17.31 -1.91
C LEU A 200 7.02 -17.05 -3.37
N ASN A 201 6.49 -16.01 -3.99
CA ASN A 201 6.87 -15.60 -5.34
C ASN A 201 8.33 -15.13 -5.38
N GLY A 202 8.79 -14.39 -4.37
CA GLY A 202 10.18 -13.98 -4.24
C GLY A 202 11.13 -15.18 -4.18
N ILE A 203 10.84 -16.16 -3.32
CA ILE A 203 11.62 -17.41 -3.21
C ILE A 203 11.60 -18.16 -4.54
N ARG A 204 10.42 -18.38 -5.11
CA ARG A 204 10.25 -19.11 -6.37
C ARG A 204 11.08 -18.51 -7.51
N THR A 205 11.03 -17.19 -7.65
CA THR A 205 11.76 -16.46 -8.69
C THR A 205 13.25 -16.47 -8.43
N TYR A 206 13.69 -16.27 -7.18
CA TYR A 206 15.09 -16.23 -6.79
C TYR A 206 15.80 -17.58 -7.06
N PHE A 207 15.13 -18.69 -6.77
CA PHE A 207 15.67 -20.05 -6.98
C PHE A 207 15.32 -20.63 -8.36
N GLY A 208 14.61 -19.92 -9.23
CA GLY A 208 14.25 -20.42 -10.56
C GLY A 208 13.29 -21.62 -10.52
N LEU A 209 12.46 -21.74 -9.47
CA LEU A 209 11.54 -22.86 -9.24
C LEU A 209 10.21 -22.73 -10.02
N GLY A 210 10.21 -22.10 -11.18
CA GLY A 210 8.96 -21.77 -11.87
C GLY A 210 8.83 -22.28 -13.26
#